data_7ac1045b3b19d32c3fe6674a2f434cae
#
_entry.id   7ac1045b3b19d32c3fe6674a2f434cae
#
_cell.length_a   1.000
_cell.length_b   1.000
_cell.length_c   1.000
_cell.angle_alpha   90.00
_cell.angle_beta   90.00
_cell.angle_gamma   90.00
#
_symmetry.space_group_name_H-M   'P 1'
#
loop_
_entity.id
_entity.type
_entity.pdbx_description
1 polymer ?
#
loop_
_entity_poly.entity_id
_entity_poly.type
_entity_poly.pdbx_seq_one_letter_code
_entity_poly.pdbx_strand_id
1 'polypeptide(L)'
;MSKVVISKETALHDPAKVFRAAIEDARVPGRSGSAIDEIVAALQPDSSDYAGLYRWLHRDDAPVDSRFAASLFLYEYAKGDAEFADRIVQFWGGERLPVADMRRRLKEAGAASTYPLAKTTERQLALERFRFVPRLMQAAGYHGWVVLLDEVELIGRYPLLQRAKSYVEVARWVKGDREDPAAPLCAVLTTVDDFEAQVLVNKNDTELIPKRLRMKGTAEFDLLAGQAETGMRVMGRDQIRLQPPDRDALDRTYTKLKAIHAGAFGWDPPDVEGLERLPSNRMRQYVRAWINEWDLRRLDPAYVPDIAVTEVVLDLTEDADLEGADQGEGQPAGD
;
A
#
# COMPACT_ATOMS: atom_id res chain seq x y z
N MET A 1 3.93 6.06 -8.77
CA MET A 1 3.14 4.83 -8.54
C MET A 1 3.95 3.91 -7.66
N SER A 2 3.28 3.25 -6.71
CA SER A 2 3.91 2.32 -5.77
C SER A 2 3.16 1.00 -5.74
N LYS A 3 3.88 -0.11 -5.48
CA LYS A 3 3.29 -1.41 -5.19
C LYS A 3 3.73 -1.86 -3.79
N VAL A 4 2.80 -2.14 -2.92
CA VAL A 4 3.03 -2.69 -1.59
C VAL A 4 2.43 -4.09 -1.55
N VAL A 5 3.23 -5.09 -1.23
CA VAL A 5 2.75 -6.45 -0.97
C VAL A 5 2.49 -6.57 0.53
N ILE A 6 1.27 -6.87 0.91
CA ILE A 6 0.90 -7.03 2.31
C ILE A 6 1.61 -8.26 2.89
N SER A 7 2.25 -8.10 4.02
CA SER A 7 3.05 -9.12 4.70
C SER A 7 3.13 -8.81 6.20
N LYS A 8 3.95 -9.54 6.94
CA LYS A 8 4.28 -9.23 8.34
C LYS A 8 4.98 -7.87 8.48
N GLU A 9 5.89 -7.56 7.57
CA GLU A 9 6.66 -6.33 7.54
C GLU A 9 5.84 -5.13 7.07
N THR A 10 4.84 -5.37 6.24
CA THR A 10 3.96 -4.36 5.63
C THR A 10 2.50 -4.59 6.01
N ALA A 11 2.27 -4.87 7.30
CA ALA A 11 0.95 -5.19 7.81
C ALA A 11 -0.05 -4.04 7.57
N LEU A 12 -1.19 -4.34 6.95
CA LEU A 12 -2.17 -3.32 6.53
C LEU A 12 -2.73 -2.51 7.70
N HIS A 13 -2.82 -3.08 8.89
CA HIS A 13 -3.27 -2.39 10.10
C HIS A 13 -2.25 -1.37 10.65
N ASP A 14 -1.02 -1.33 10.11
CA ASP A 14 0.04 -0.41 10.50
C ASP A 14 0.31 0.61 9.37
N PRO A 15 -0.33 1.80 9.39
CA PRO A 15 -0.14 2.81 8.35
C PRO A 15 1.30 3.28 8.20
N ALA A 16 2.12 3.22 9.26
CA ALA A 16 3.52 3.66 9.18
C ALA A 16 4.35 2.70 8.34
N LYS A 17 4.16 1.39 8.51
CA LYS A 17 4.81 0.37 7.69
C LYS A 17 4.35 0.42 6.22
N VAL A 18 3.03 0.55 6.01
CA VAL A 18 2.46 0.68 4.66
C VAL A 18 2.97 1.94 3.96
N PHE A 19 3.03 3.08 4.68
CA PHE A 19 3.55 4.32 4.11
C PHE A 19 5.02 4.19 3.70
N ARG A 20 5.86 3.65 4.60
CA ARG A 20 7.29 3.47 4.32
C ARG A 20 7.49 2.58 3.10
N ALA A 21 6.86 1.41 3.05
CA ALA A 21 6.94 0.53 1.90
C ALA A 21 6.42 1.19 0.60
N ALA A 22 5.36 1.99 0.69
CA ALA A 22 4.80 2.69 -0.46
C ALA A 22 5.75 3.77 -0.99
N ILE A 23 6.41 4.54 -0.14
CA ILE A 23 7.31 5.61 -0.58
C ILE A 23 8.65 5.06 -1.08
N GLU A 24 9.16 3.98 -0.47
CA GLU A 24 10.37 3.28 -0.90
C GLU A 24 10.19 2.63 -2.28
N ASP A 25 9.04 2.02 -2.58
CA ASP A 25 8.72 1.45 -3.90
C ASP A 25 8.22 2.51 -4.90
N ALA A 26 8.03 3.76 -4.48
CA ALA A 26 7.47 4.79 -5.36
C ALA A 26 8.37 5.02 -6.58
N ARG A 27 7.75 4.99 -7.76
CA ARG A 27 8.44 5.23 -9.03
C ARG A 27 7.95 6.50 -9.66
N VAL A 28 8.89 7.40 -9.91
CA VAL A 28 8.68 8.67 -10.59
C VAL A 28 8.98 8.47 -12.07
N PRO A 29 8.08 8.84 -12.99
CA PRO A 29 8.30 8.65 -14.42
C PRO A 29 9.59 9.33 -14.89
N GLY A 30 10.44 8.56 -15.59
CA GLY A 30 11.70 9.05 -16.15
C GLY A 30 12.82 9.33 -15.14
N ARG A 31 12.67 8.86 -13.89
CA ARG A 31 13.66 9.03 -12.80
C ARG A 31 14.03 7.67 -12.21
N SER A 32 15.21 7.57 -11.59
CA SER A 32 15.74 6.32 -11.02
C SER A 32 16.21 6.45 -9.57
N GLY A 33 16.12 7.64 -8.99
CA GLY A 33 16.51 7.91 -7.60
C GLY A 33 15.40 7.57 -6.59
N SER A 34 15.64 7.91 -5.31
CA SER A 34 14.63 7.89 -4.28
C SER A 34 13.46 8.79 -4.68
N ALA A 35 12.23 8.26 -4.62
CA ALA A 35 11.07 9.01 -5.10
C ALA A 35 10.86 10.33 -4.34
N ILE A 36 11.08 10.33 -3.02
CA ILE A 36 10.89 11.55 -2.23
C ILE A 36 11.92 12.63 -2.62
N ASP A 37 13.17 12.25 -2.86
CA ASP A 37 14.22 13.17 -3.28
C ASP A 37 13.93 13.75 -4.67
N GLU A 38 13.48 12.91 -5.61
CA GLU A 38 13.11 13.32 -6.96
C GLU A 38 11.89 14.27 -6.98
N ILE A 39 10.90 14.01 -6.09
CA ILE A 39 9.74 14.89 -5.92
C ILE A 39 10.19 16.24 -5.38
N VAL A 40 11.02 16.24 -4.35
CA VAL A 40 11.53 17.47 -3.73
C VAL A 40 12.39 18.27 -4.68
N ALA A 41 13.26 17.62 -5.46
CA ALA A 41 14.08 18.26 -6.48
C ALA A 41 13.24 18.88 -7.63
N ALA A 42 12.04 18.35 -7.86
CA ALA A 42 11.13 18.85 -8.89
C ALA A 42 10.14 19.92 -8.38
N LEU A 43 10.19 20.29 -7.09
CA LEU A 43 9.32 21.34 -6.55
C LEU A 43 9.50 22.66 -7.27
N GLN A 44 8.39 23.33 -7.56
CA GLN A 44 8.34 24.62 -8.27
C GLN A 44 7.72 25.69 -7.35
N PRO A 45 8.54 26.38 -6.51
CA PRO A 45 8.04 27.33 -5.50
C PRO A 45 7.17 28.45 -6.08
N ASP A 46 7.42 28.83 -7.33
CA ASP A 46 6.66 29.90 -8.02
C ASP A 46 5.39 29.40 -8.70
N SER A 47 5.07 28.09 -8.61
CA SER A 47 3.88 27.51 -9.24
C SER A 47 2.61 27.75 -8.42
N SER A 48 1.47 27.74 -9.12
CA SER A 48 0.14 27.78 -8.49
C SER A 48 -0.12 26.58 -7.57
N ASP A 49 0.44 25.42 -7.90
CA ASP A 49 0.26 24.18 -7.16
C ASP A 49 1.06 24.19 -5.86
N TYR A 50 2.29 24.74 -5.88
CA TYR A 50 3.05 24.97 -4.66
C TYR A 50 2.36 25.98 -3.73
N ALA A 51 1.87 27.10 -4.29
CA ALA A 51 1.05 28.06 -3.53
C ALA A 51 -0.23 27.42 -2.99
N GLY A 52 -0.80 26.45 -3.72
CA GLY A 52 -1.93 25.63 -3.29
C GLY A 52 -1.60 24.75 -2.09
N LEU A 53 -0.47 24.03 -2.13
CA LEU A 53 0.06 23.24 -1.01
C LEU A 53 0.27 24.10 0.23
N TYR A 54 0.93 25.26 0.06
CA TYR A 54 1.19 26.17 1.17
C TYR A 54 -0.11 26.63 1.83
N ARG A 55 -1.08 27.11 1.04
CA ARG A 55 -2.41 27.54 1.55
C ARG A 55 -3.15 26.39 2.25
N TRP A 56 -3.10 25.17 1.70
CA TRP A 56 -3.74 24.01 2.29
C TRP A 56 -3.15 23.66 3.67
N LEU A 57 -1.82 23.73 3.82
CA LEU A 57 -1.13 23.49 5.09
C LEU A 57 -1.41 24.54 6.17
N HIS A 58 -1.76 25.78 5.77
CA HIS A 58 -1.96 26.91 6.68
C HIS A 58 -3.44 27.25 6.91
N ARG A 59 -4.34 26.36 6.52
CA ARG A 59 -5.75 26.49 6.88
C ARG A 59 -5.96 26.17 8.36
N ASP A 60 -6.92 26.85 9.01
CA ASP A 60 -7.28 26.58 10.41
C ASP A 60 -7.79 25.14 10.62
N ASP A 61 -8.42 24.56 9.59
CA ASP A 61 -8.95 23.21 9.54
C ASP A 61 -8.06 22.25 8.74
N ALA A 62 -6.76 22.51 8.64
CA ALA A 62 -5.84 21.63 7.90
C ALA A 62 -5.87 20.20 8.46
N PRO A 63 -6.11 19.18 7.62
CA PRO A 63 -6.27 17.79 8.09
C PRO A 63 -4.91 17.09 8.33
N VAL A 64 -3.89 17.85 8.74
CA VAL A 64 -2.54 17.38 9.03
C VAL A 64 -1.94 18.16 10.20
N ASP A 65 -1.07 17.52 10.94
CA ASP A 65 -0.33 18.12 12.04
C ASP A 65 0.52 19.33 11.57
N SER A 66 0.64 20.33 12.40
CA SER A 66 1.41 21.55 12.12
C SER A 66 2.89 21.29 11.80
N ARG A 67 3.42 20.10 12.12
CA ARG A 67 4.77 19.68 11.72
C ARG A 67 4.97 19.68 10.21
N PHE A 68 3.94 19.40 9.41
CA PHE A 68 4.06 19.44 7.96
C PHE A 68 4.20 20.87 7.44
N ALA A 69 3.41 21.82 7.95
CA ALA A 69 3.57 23.23 7.64
C ALA A 69 4.91 23.77 8.15
N ALA A 70 5.28 23.42 9.40
CA ALA A 70 6.55 23.81 10.01
C ALA A 70 7.76 23.25 9.21
N SER A 71 7.69 21.99 8.80
CA SER A 71 8.79 21.37 8.04
C SER A 71 8.94 21.97 6.64
N LEU A 72 7.83 22.30 5.96
CA LEU A 72 7.91 22.99 4.66
C LEU A 72 8.53 24.39 4.81
N PHE A 73 8.09 25.16 5.82
CA PHE A 73 8.69 26.45 6.14
C PHE A 73 10.20 26.33 6.44
N LEU A 74 10.58 25.36 7.28
CA LEU A 74 11.98 25.14 7.66
C LEU A 74 12.82 24.66 6.48
N TYR A 75 12.27 23.87 5.57
CA TYR A 75 12.95 23.46 4.35
C TYR A 75 13.30 24.65 3.47
N GLU A 76 12.38 25.59 3.31
CA GLU A 76 12.65 26.84 2.56
C GLU A 76 13.66 27.74 3.28
N TYR A 77 13.56 27.84 4.61
CA TYR A 77 14.47 28.64 5.44
C TYR A 77 15.89 28.03 5.48
N ALA A 78 16.00 26.71 5.48
CA ALA A 78 17.26 25.98 5.62
C ALA A 78 18.08 25.85 4.32
N LYS A 79 17.86 26.69 3.30
CA LYS A 79 18.58 26.62 2.00
C LYS A 79 20.11 26.65 2.11
N GLY A 80 20.68 27.04 3.27
CA GLY A 80 22.12 27.03 3.56
C GLY A 80 22.59 25.86 4.45
N ASP A 81 21.68 24.99 4.90
CA ASP A 81 21.96 23.85 5.78
C ASP A 81 21.43 22.57 5.13
N ALA A 82 22.24 21.99 4.23
CA ALA A 82 21.87 20.81 3.45
C ALA A 82 21.56 19.61 4.35
N GLU A 83 22.29 19.40 5.44
CA GLU A 83 22.07 18.27 6.36
C GLU A 83 20.68 18.34 7.01
N PHE A 84 20.27 19.52 7.45
CA PHE A 84 18.94 19.68 8.04
C PHE A 84 17.83 19.60 6.99
N ALA A 85 18.05 20.12 5.79
CA ALA A 85 17.11 19.96 4.67
C ALA A 85 16.90 18.49 4.33
N ASP A 86 17.96 17.68 4.24
CA ASP A 86 17.87 16.24 4.00
C ASP A 86 17.07 15.52 5.10
N ARG A 87 17.26 15.89 6.36
CA ARG A 87 16.48 15.33 7.47
C ARG A 87 14.98 15.67 7.39
N ILE A 88 14.62 16.83 6.86
CA ILE A 88 13.24 17.19 6.57
C ILE A 88 12.67 16.31 5.47
N VAL A 89 13.42 16.10 4.38
CA VAL A 89 13.01 15.23 3.27
C VAL A 89 12.81 13.78 3.76
N GLN A 90 13.72 13.28 4.59
CA GLN A 90 13.58 11.98 5.24
C GLN A 90 12.34 11.90 6.15
N PHE A 91 11.99 12.98 6.87
CA PHE A 91 10.76 13.06 7.65
C PHE A 91 9.51 12.94 6.75
N TRP A 92 9.48 13.58 5.61
CA TRP A 92 8.41 13.43 4.63
C TRP A 92 8.37 12.01 4.05
N GLY A 93 9.53 11.37 3.90
CA GLY A 93 9.69 9.97 3.50
C GLY A 93 9.34 8.92 4.57
N GLY A 94 8.97 9.33 5.79
CA GLY A 94 8.55 8.40 6.85
C GLY A 94 9.52 8.26 8.01
N GLU A 95 10.69 8.90 7.96
CA GLU A 95 11.64 8.89 9.08
C GLU A 95 11.21 9.85 10.20
N ARG A 96 11.86 9.71 11.35
CA ARG A 96 11.60 10.57 12.50
C ARG A 96 12.44 11.85 12.43
N LEU A 97 11.79 12.99 12.65
CA LEU A 97 12.47 14.25 12.91
C LEU A 97 12.16 14.68 14.36
N PRO A 98 13.18 14.77 15.24
CA PRO A 98 12.97 15.17 16.64
C PRO A 98 12.29 16.53 16.75
N VAL A 99 11.24 16.57 17.57
CA VAL A 99 10.45 17.82 17.78
C VAL A 99 11.32 18.91 18.41
N ALA A 100 12.29 18.53 19.25
CA ALA A 100 13.25 19.45 19.85
C ALA A 100 14.08 20.21 18.78
N ASP A 101 14.52 19.50 17.72
CA ASP A 101 15.25 20.10 16.62
C ASP A 101 14.38 21.08 15.83
N MET A 102 13.14 20.69 15.53
CA MET A 102 12.19 21.58 14.86
C MET A 102 11.91 22.82 15.69
N ARG A 103 11.65 22.68 16.99
CA ARG A 103 11.41 23.81 17.89
C ARG A 103 12.60 24.77 17.95
N ARG A 104 13.83 24.23 18.02
CA ARG A 104 15.05 25.04 18.02
C ARG A 104 15.16 25.86 16.74
N ARG A 105 15.00 25.20 15.58
CA ARG A 105 15.08 25.87 14.27
C ARG A 105 13.96 26.90 14.05
N LEU A 106 12.73 26.57 14.49
CA LEU A 106 11.62 27.53 14.46
C LEU A 106 11.89 28.77 15.32
N LYS A 107 12.54 28.61 16.48
CA LYS A 107 12.94 29.71 17.34
C LYS A 107 14.02 30.56 16.69
N GLU A 108 15.03 29.94 16.09
CA GLU A 108 16.08 30.62 15.33
C GLU A 108 15.51 31.44 14.15
N ALA A 109 14.48 30.91 13.48
CA ALA A 109 13.75 31.56 12.40
C ALA A 109 12.70 32.59 12.85
N GLY A 110 12.49 32.77 14.18
CA GLY A 110 11.46 33.66 14.71
C GLY A 110 10.02 33.20 14.49
N ALA A 111 9.81 31.93 14.14
CA ALA A 111 8.51 31.37 13.74
C ALA A 111 7.89 30.41 14.76
N ALA A 112 8.44 30.32 15.97
CA ALA A 112 7.99 29.35 16.99
C ALA A 112 6.52 29.52 17.42
N SER A 113 6.00 30.74 17.42
CA SER A 113 4.59 31.02 17.74
C SER A 113 3.63 30.69 16.59
N THR A 114 4.11 30.69 15.37
CA THR A 114 3.31 30.40 14.16
C THR A 114 3.04 28.90 14.01
N TYR A 115 3.98 28.06 14.46
CA TYR A 115 3.91 26.60 14.30
C TYR A 115 3.93 25.90 15.67
N PRO A 116 2.78 25.81 16.36
CA PRO A 116 2.69 25.06 17.62
C PRO A 116 2.81 23.57 17.35
N LEU A 117 3.80 22.92 17.97
CA LEU A 117 4.07 21.47 17.79
C LEU A 117 3.45 20.69 18.96
N ALA A 118 2.28 20.08 18.72
CA ALA A 118 1.56 19.26 19.69
C ALA A 118 2.14 17.82 19.78
N LYS A 119 1.73 17.05 20.80
CA LYS A 119 2.02 15.61 20.84
C LYS A 119 1.17 14.89 19.79
N THR A 120 1.80 14.00 19.04
CA THR A 120 1.13 13.13 18.07
C THR A 120 1.80 11.77 18.05
N THR A 121 1.15 10.78 17.45
CA THR A 121 1.66 9.41 17.31
C THR A 121 2.25 9.19 15.92
N GLU A 122 3.16 8.20 15.79
CA GLU A 122 3.67 7.80 14.47
C GLU A 122 2.55 7.30 13.55
N ARG A 123 1.55 6.61 14.11
CA ARG A 123 0.37 6.20 13.35
C ARG A 123 -0.35 7.40 12.72
N GLN A 124 -0.58 8.44 13.53
CA GLN A 124 -1.25 9.67 13.05
C GLN A 124 -0.42 10.36 11.99
N LEU A 125 0.89 10.55 12.22
CA LEU A 125 1.79 11.14 11.23
C LEU A 125 1.83 10.34 9.92
N ALA A 126 1.78 9.01 9.98
CA ALA A 126 1.76 8.17 8.79
C ALA A 126 0.47 8.36 7.97
N LEU A 127 -0.69 8.43 8.63
CA LEU A 127 -1.96 8.75 7.96
C LEU A 127 -1.91 10.12 7.28
N GLU A 128 -1.34 11.10 7.97
CA GLU A 128 -1.21 12.47 7.47
C GLU A 128 -0.17 12.59 6.34
N ARG A 129 0.87 11.74 6.32
CA ARG A 129 1.79 11.65 5.18
C ARG A 129 1.08 11.20 3.90
N PHE A 130 0.09 10.31 3.99
CA PHE A 130 -0.74 9.94 2.84
C PHE A 130 -1.63 11.08 2.33
N ARG A 131 -1.86 12.13 3.13
CA ARG A 131 -2.53 13.37 2.71
C ARG A 131 -1.54 14.40 2.16
N PHE A 132 -0.39 14.55 2.82
CA PHE A 132 0.64 15.54 2.50
C PHE A 132 1.44 15.19 1.23
N VAL A 133 2.02 13.97 1.16
CA VAL A 133 2.94 13.60 0.06
C VAL A 133 2.27 13.64 -1.31
N PRO A 134 1.03 13.19 -1.53
CA PRO A 134 0.38 13.35 -2.83
C PRO A 134 0.22 14.83 -3.27
N ARG A 135 0.02 15.75 -2.32
CA ARG A 135 -0.01 17.19 -2.61
C ARG A 135 1.36 17.76 -2.87
N LEU A 136 2.38 17.25 -2.17
CA LEU A 136 3.78 17.58 -2.48
C LEU A 136 4.12 17.14 -3.90
N MET A 137 3.62 15.96 -4.34
CA MET A 137 3.76 15.50 -5.73
C MET A 137 3.08 16.46 -6.72
N GLN A 138 1.88 16.98 -6.40
CA GLN A 138 1.24 18.00 -7.26
C GLN A 138 2.08 19.28 -7.33
N ALA A 139 2.62 19.75 -6.22
CA ALA A 139 3.50 20.91 -6.18
C ALA A 139 4.82 20.70 -6.97
N ALA A 140 5.18 19.45 -7.22
CA ALA A 140 6.29 19.05 -8.09
C ALA A 140 5.87 18.79 -9.56
N GLY A 141 4.61 19.09 -9.94
CA GLY A 141 4.09 18.94 -11.29
C GLY A 141 3.52 17.57 -11.65
N TYR A 142 3.35 16.66 -10.68
CA TYR A 142 2.68 15.36 -10.88
C TYR A 142 1.17 15.47 -10.58
N HIS A 143 0.38 14.56 -11.14
CA HIS A 143 -1.08 14.57 -10.92
C HIS A 143 -1.52 13.97 -9.58
N GLY A 144 -0.63 13.26 -8.88
CA GLY A 144 -0.90 12.60 -7.60
C GLY A 144 -0.20 11.25 -7.48
N TRP A 145 -0.67 10.42 -6.55
CA TRP A 145 -0.06 9.14 -6.22
C TRP A 145 -1.00 7.97 -6.45
N VAL A 146 -0.55 6.92 -7.14
CA VAL A 146 -1.26 5.64 -7.26
C VAL A 146 -0.54 4.61 -6.42
N VAL A 147 -1.27 3.99 -5.49
CA VAL A 147 -0.77 2.94 -4.59
C VAL A 147 -1.51 1.63 -4.89
N LEU A 148 -0.77 0.59 -5.22
CA LEU A 148 -1.28 -0.77 -5.42
C LEU A 148 -0.98 -1.58 -4.16
N LEU A 149 -2.02 -2.08 -3.49
CA LEU A 149 -1.90 -2.96 -2.32
C LEU A 149 -2.24 -4.37 -2.76
N ASP A 150 -1.23 -5.24 -2.79
CA ASP A 150 -1.35 -6.63 -3.26
C ASP A 150 -1.37 -7.61 -2.08
N GLU A 151 -1.95 -8.78 -2.28
CA GLU A 151 -2.07 -9.85 -1.28
C GLU A 151 -2.84 -9.42 0.00
N VAL A 152 -3.89 -8.59 -0.17
CA VAL A 152 -4.70 -8.09 0.95
C VAL A 152 -5.40 -9.25 1.70
N GLU A 153 -5.57 -10.41 1.08
CA GLU A 153 -6.09 -11.62 1.72
C GLU A 153 -5.27 -12.09 2.93
N LEU A 154 -4.00 -11.69 3.04
CA LEU A 154 -3.16 -12.03 4.19
C LEU A 154 -3.67 -11.42 5.52
N ILE A 155 -4.62 -10.47 5.45
CA ILE A 155 -5.41 -10.04 6.60
C ILE A 155 -5.97 -11.25 7.36
N GLY A 156 -6.41 -12.29 6.65
CA GLY A 156 -6.96 -13.50 7.23
C GLY A 156 -6.03 -14.23 8.21
N ARG A 157 -4.72 -14.04 8.12
CA ARG A 157 -3.72 -14.65 9.00
C ARG A 157 -3.48 -13.89 10.29
N TYR A 158 -3.91 -12.62 10.38
CA TYR A 158 -3.69 -11.83 11.59
C TYR A 158 -4.64 -12.26 12.72
N PRO A 159 -4.22 -12.06 13.99
CA PRO A 159 -5.11 -12.16 15.14
C PRO A 159 -6.30 -11.21 15.02
N LEU A 160 -7.38 -11.51 15.74
CA LEU A 160 -8.69 -10.85 15.60
C LEU A 160 -8.63 -9.30 15.66
N LEU A 161 -7.86 -8.74 16.58
CA LEU A 161 -7.77 -7.28 16.73
C LEU A 161 -7.07 -6.65 15.53
N GLN A 162 -5.99 -7.25 15.04
CA GLN A 162 -5.26 -6.79 13.87
C GLN A 162 -6.08 -6.96 12.60
N ARG A 163 -6.88 -8.03 12.47
CA ARG A 163 -7.87 -8.17 11.38
C ARG A 163 -8.88 -7.03 11.42
N ALA A 164 -9.44 -6.74 12.61
CA ALA A 164 -10.38 -5.63 12.77
C ALA A 164 -9.80 -4.29 12.30
N LYS A 165 -8.57 -3.96 12.76
CA LYS A 165 -7.86 -2.75 12.34
C LYS A 165 -7.55 -2.74 10.84
N SER A 166 -7.22 -3.90 10.26
CA SER A 166 -7.00 -4.03 8.82
C SER A 166 -8.27 -3.76 8.01
N TYR A 167 -9.44 -4.22 8.46
CA TYR A 167 -10.70 -3.88 7.80
C TYR A 167 -11.02 -2.37 7.86
N VAL A 168 -10.66 -1.69 8.94
CA VAL A 168 -10.76 -0.22 9.01
C VAL A 168 -9.90 0.44 7.93
N GLU A 169 -8.67 -0.02 7.77
CA GLU A 169 -7.78 0.48 6.72
C GLU A 169 -8.33 0.18 5.30
N VAL A 170 -8.87 -1.01 5.06
CA VAL A 170 -9.56 -1.31 3.77
C VAL A 170 -10.65 -0.28 3.48
N ALA A 171 -11.50 0.02 4.47
CA ALA A 171 -12.54 1.03 4.30
C ALA A 171 -11.96 2.41 3.95
N ARG A 172 -10.88 2.81 4.62
CA ARG A 172 -10.18 4.08 4.36
C ARG A 172 -9.60 4.13 2.94
N TRP A 173 -8.95 3.06 2.50
CA TRP A 173 -8.35 2.99 1.17
C TRP A 173 -9.39 3.01 0.04
N VAL A 174 -10.50 2.29 0.20
CA VAL A 174 -11.52 2.16 -0.85
C VAL A 174 -12.48 3.35 -0.89
N LYS A 175 -12.87 3.89 0.28
CA LYS A 175 -13.84 5.00 0.36
C LYS A 175 -13.18 6.37 0.36
N GLY A 176 -11.85 6.42 0.39
CA GLY A 176 -11.10 7.65 0.57
C GLY A 176 -11.02 8.09 2.04
N ASP A 177 -10.08 8.98 2.30
CA ASP A 177 -9.90 9.56 3.62
C ASP A 177 -11.03 10.55 3.93
N ARG A 178 -11.73 10.35 5.05
CA ARG A 178 -12.85 11.23 5.44
C ARG A 178 -12.41 12.63 5.82
N GLU A 179 -11.19 12.76 6.34
CA GLU A 179 -10.65 14.06 6.76
C GLU A 179 -10.08 14.83 5.57
N ASP A 180 -9.71 14.13 4.48
CA ASP A 180 -9.23 14.73 3.25
C ASP A 180 -9.73 13.98 2.00
N PRO A 181 -11.02 14.11 1.67
CA PRO A 181 -11.61 13.43 0.52
C PRO A 181 -11.03 13.86 -0.84
N ALA A 182 -10.38 15.01 -0.87
CA ALA A 182 -9.77 15.59 -2.08
C ALA A 182 -8.26 15.28 -2.19
N ALA A 183 -7.71 14.39 -1.37
CA ALA A 183 -6.32 13.97 -1.52
C ALA A 183 -6.08 13.38 -2.91
N PRO A 184 -5.04 13.82 -3.65
CA PRO A 184 -4.73 13.29 -4.98
C PRO A 184 -4.05 11.91 -4.89
N LEU A 185 -4.77 10.96 -4.28
CA LEU A 185 -4.33 9.60 -3.98
C LEU A 185 -5.36 8.61 -4.53
N CYS A 186 -4.91 7.68 -5.37
CA CYS A 186 -5.71 6.57 -5.87
C CYS A 186 -5.14 5.26 -5.35
N ALA A 187 -6.00 4.40 -4.81
CA ALA A 187 -5.60 3.09 -4.33
C ALA A 187 -6.29 1.97 -5.11
N VAL A 188 -5.56 0.90 -5.38
CA VAL A 188 -6.09 -0.36 -5.91
C VAL A 188 -5.65 -1.48 -4.97
N LEU A 189 -6.62 -2.20 -4.43
CA LEU A 189 -6.41 -3.34 -3.55
C LEU A 189 -6.71 -4.61 -4.32
N THR A 190 -5.83 -5.62 -4.22
CA THR A 190 -6.09 -6.94 -4.81
C THR A 190 -6.22 -8.00 -3.72
N THR A 191 -7.11 -8.96 -3.95
CA THR A 191 -7.36 -10.10 -3.07
C THR A 191 -7.75 -11.32 -3.89
N VAL A 192 -7.64 -12.50 -3.30
CA VAL A 192 -8.09 -13.75 -3.96
C VAL A 192 -9.60 -13.92 -3.92
N ASP A 193 -10.15 -14.63 -4.88
CA ASP A 193 -11.61 -14.81 -5.06
C ASP A 193 -12.30 -15.47 -3.87
N ASP A 194 -11.61 -16.37 -3.18
CA ASP A 194 -12.15 -17.18 -2.09
C ASP A 194 -11.99 -16.52 -0.70
N PHE A 195 -11.40 -15.31 -0.62
CA PHE A 195 -11.22 -14.58 0.65
C PHE A 195 -12.54 -14.39 1.41
N GLU A 196 -13.61 -14.00 0.71
CA GLU A 196 -14.93 -13.81 1.31
C GLU A 196 -15.43 -15.11 1.97
N ALA A 197 -15.33 -16.23 1.25
CA ALA A 197 -15.78 -17.53 1.75
C ALA A 197 -14.90 -18.02 2.91
N GLN A 198 -13.57 -17.93 2.79
CA GLN A 198 -12.66 -18.50 3.77
C GLN A 198 -12.52 -17.66 5.05
N VAL A 199 -12.55 -16.33 4.93
CA VAL A 199 -12.29 -15.43 6.07
C VAL A 199 -13.57 -14.80 6.58
N LEU A 200 -14.35 -14.14 5.74
CA LEU A 200 -15.54 -13.44 6.21
C LEU A 200 -16.61 -14.42 6.67
N VAL A 201 -16.80 -15.55 5.96
CA VAL A 201 -17.83 -16.55 6.26
C VAL A 201 -17.29 -17.67 7.16
N ASN A 202 -16.28 -18.44 6.74
CA ASN A 202 -15.83 -19.62 7.48
C ASN A 202 -15.19 -19.28 8.82
N LYS A 203 -14.39 -18.19 8.91
CA LYS A 203 -13.91 -17.67 10.20
C LYS A 203 -14.96 -16.86 10.94
N ASN A 204 -16.07 -16.59 10.30
CA ASN A 204 -17.18 -15.80 10.83
C ASN A 204 -16.79 -14.40 11.30
N ASP A 205 -15.84 -13.76 10.58
CA ASP A 205 -15.31 -12.44 10.94
C ASP A 205 -16.43 -11.38 10.96
N THR A 206 -17.42 -11.50 10.07
CA THR A 206 -18.56 -10.57 9.99
C THR A 206 -19.36 -10.44 11.27
N GLU A 207 -19.47 -11.51 12.05
CA GLU A 207 -20.20 -11.54 13.32
C GLU A 207 -19.25 -11.51 14.52
N LEU A 208 -18.16 -12.30 14.44
CA LEU A 208 -17.27 -12.54 15.57
C LEU A 208 -16.48 -11.29 15.95
N ILE A 209 -15.94 -10.55 14.97
CA ILE A 209 -15.14 -9.35 15.22
C ILE A 209 -15.98 -8.27 15.91
N PRO A 210 -17.12 -7.81 15.35
CA PRO A 210 -17.90 -6.77 16.00
C PRO A 210 -18.39 -7.17 17.38
N LYS A 211 -18.84 -8.42 17.53
CA LYS A 211 -19.30 -8.95 18.81
C LYS A 211 -18.20 -8.90 19.88
N ARG A 212 -17.01 -9.42 19.57
CA ARG A 212 -15.89 -9.45 20.50
C ARG A 212 -15.38 -8.06 20.87
N LEU A 213 -15.35 -7.13 19.92
CA LEU A 213 -14.96 -5.75 20.19
C LEU A 213 -15.97 -5.06 21.11
N ARG A 214 -17.28 -5.14 20.83
CA ARG A 214 -18.32 -4.54 21.66
C ARG A 214 -18.37 -5.14 23.08
N MET A 215 -18.00 -6.40 23.26
CA MET A 215 -17.86 -7.00 24.59
C MET A 215 -16.77 -6.35 25.47
N LYS A 216 -15.86 -5.56 24.92
CA LYS A 216 -14.88 -4.77 25.68
C LYS A 216 -15.53 -3.59 26.43
N GLY A 217 -16.73 -3.14 26.02
CA GLY A 217 -17.56 -2.17 26.72
C GLY A 217 -17.00 -0.74 26.73
N THR A 218 -16.17 -0.35 25.77
CA THR A 218 -15.67 1.01 25.65
C THR A 218 -16.07 1.64 24.33
N ALA A 219 -16.27 2.95 24.30
CA ALA A 219 -16.64 3.70 23.10
C ALA A 219 -15.62 3.52 21.96
N GLU A 220 -14.35 3.36 22.29
CA GLU A 220 -13.27 3.11 21.33
C GLU A 220 -13.48 1.77 20.59
N PHE A 221 -13.75 0.70 21.32
CA PHE A 221 -14.01 -0.61 20.72
C PHE A 221 -15.34 -0.67 19.99
N ASP A 222 -16.36 0.07 20.41
CA ASP A 222 -17.61 0.20 19.68
C ASP A 222 -17.42 0.91 18.33
N LEU A 223 -16.64 1.98 18.32
CA LEU A 223 -16.26 2.68 17.10
C LEU A 223 -15.46 1.78 16.16
N LEU A 224 -14.44 1.08 16.69
CA LEU A 224 -13.62 0.15 15.92
C LEU A 224 -14.48 -0.97 15.30
N ALA A 225 -15.45 -1.50 16.05
CA ALA A 225 -16.39 -2.51 15.54
C ALA A 225 -17.18 -1.99 14.34
N GLY A 226 -17.77 -0.81 14.44
CA GLY A 226 -18.54 -0.22 13.34
C GLY A 226 -17.69 0.10 12.10
N GLN A 227 -16.46 0.54 12.30
CA GLN A 227 -15.51 0.78 11.22
C GLN A 227 -15.08 -0.53 10.55
N ALA A 228 -14.78 -1.59 11.33
CA ALA A 228 -14.43 -2.90 10.80
C ALA A 228 -15.59 -3.54 10.01
N GLU A 229 -16.83 -3.43 10.50
CA GLU A 229 -18.03 -3.85 9.75
C GLU A 229 -18.13 -3.13 8.40
N THR A 230 -17.78 -1.85 8.37
CA THR A 230 -17.74 -1.07 7.11
C THR A 230 -16.69 -1.63 6.15
N GLY A 231 -15.49 -1.95 6.64
CA GLY A 231 -14.42 -2.53 5.83
C GLY A 231 -14.77 -3.90 5.26
N MET A 232 -15.31 -4.79 6.08
CA MET A 232 -15.77 -6.12 5.63
C MET A 232 -16.87 -6.00 4.57
N ARG A 233 -17.81 -5.05 4.74
CA ARG A 233 -18.87 -4.79 3.75
C ARG A 233 -18.31 -4.29 2.42
N VAL A 234 -17.29 -3.42 2.45
CA VAL A 234 -16.61 -2.93 1.24
C VAL A 234 -15.96 -4.09 0.49
N MET A 235 -15.27 -4.97 1.19
CA MET A 235 -14.65 -6.16 0.58
C MET A 235 -15.66 -7.10 -0.08
N GLY A 236 -16.86 -7.24 0.49
CA GLY A 236 -17.89 -8.12 -0.07
C GLY A 236 -18.70 -7.50 -1.23
N ARG A 237 -18.81 -6.16 -1.30
CA ARG A 237 -19.77 -5.49 -2.21
C ARG A 237 -19.15 -4.64 -3.29
N ASP A 238 -18.01 -4.01 -3.01
CA ASP A 238 -17.44 -2.99 -3.88
C ASP A 238 -16.22 -3.54 -4.67
N GLN A 239 -16.12 -4.86 -4.80
CA GLN A 239 -15.06 -5.54 -5.54
C GLN A 239 -15.38 -5.67 -7.03
N ILE A 240 -14.35 -5.53 -7.86
CA ILE A 240 -14.38 -5.87 -9.27
C ILE A 240 -13.82 -7.29 -9.43
N ARG A 241 -14.68 -8.26 -9.72
CA ARG A 241 -14.25 -9.64 -9.95
C ARG A 241 -13.65 -9.78 -11.35
N LEU A 242 -12.39 -10.20 -11.42
CA LEU A 242 -11.75 -10.54 -12.66
C LEU A 242 -12.35 -11.85 -13.19
N GLN A 243 -12.74 -11.84 -14.46
CA GLN A 243 -13.26 -13.06 -15.10
C GLN A 243 -12.09 -14.00 -15.40
N PRO A 244 -12.32 -15.34 -15.30
CA PRO A 244 -11.35 -16.31 -15.78
C PRO A 244 -11.09 -16.08 -17.28
N PRO A 245 -9.89 -16.46 -17.78
CA PRO A 245 -9.58 -16.33 -19.20
C PRO A 245 -10.54 -17.18 -20.04
N ASP A 246 -11.14 -16.57 -21.07
CA ASP A 246 -11.86 -17.30 -22.09
C ASP A 246 -10.89 -18.02 -23.06
N ARG A 247 -11.43 -18.84 -23.95
CA ARG A 247 -10.63 -19.61 -24.91
C ARG A 247 -9.81 -18.69 -25.81
N ASP A 248 -10.38 -17.59 -26.28
CA ASP A 248 -9.67 -16.65 -27.14
C ASP A 248 -8.51 -15.96 -26.42
N ALA A 249 -8.68 -15.63 -25.13
CA ALA A 249 -7.60 -15.08 -24.31
C ALA A 249 -6.47 -16.11 -24.09
N LEU A 250 -6.81 -17.38 -23.88
CA LEU A 250 -5.83 -18.47 -23.78
C LEU A 250 -5.06 -18.63 -25.09
N ASP A 251 -5.74 -18.71 -26.22
CA ASP A 251 -5.12 -18.92 -27.53
C ASP A 251 -4.20 -17.74 -27.92
N ARG A 252 -4.65 -16.50 -27.70
CA ARG A 252 -3.81 -15.30 -27.93
C ARG A 252 -2.58 -15.29 -27.03
N THR A 253 -2.75 -15.64 -25.74
CA THR A 253 -1.64 -15.65 -24.77
C THR A 253 -0.64 -16.76 -25.13
N TYR A 254 -1.13 -17.95 -25.47
CA TYR A 254 -0.33 -19.07 -25.91
C TYR A 254 0.54 -18.73 -27.11
N THR A 255 -0.08 -18.22 -28.18
CA THR A 255 0.61 -17.82 -29.41
C THR A 255 1.70 -16.79 -29.17
N LYS A 256 1.37 -15.75 -28.39
CA LYS A 256 2.33 -14.70 -28.05
C LYS A 256 3.47 -15.21 -27.19
N LEU A 257 3.18 -16.05 -26.19
CA LEU A 257 4.18 -16.60 -25.29
C LEU A 257 5.10 -17.59 -26.01
N LYS A 258 4.56 -18.43 -26.91
CA LYS A 258 5.32 -19.33 -27.78
C LYS A 258 6.33 -18.56 -28.63
N ALA A 259 5.90 -17.46 -29.26
CA ALA A 259 6.79 -16.60 -30.05
C ALA A 259 7.90 -15.94 -29.20
N ILE A 260 7.57 -15.47 -27.98
CA ILE A 260 8.54 -14.90 -27.06
C ILE A 260 9.58 -15.96 -26.65
N HIS A 261 9.12 -17.17 -26.29
CA HIS A 261 10.00 -18.28 -25.89
C HIS A 261 10.91 -18.70 -27.06
N ALA A 262 10.38 -18.83 -28.27
CA ALA A 262 11.15 -19.14 -29.48
C ALA A 262 12.26 -18.10 -29.70
N GLY A 263 11.94 -16.81 -29.61
CA GLY A 263 12.90 -15.73 -29.78
C GLY A 263 13.97 -15.67 -28.68
N ALA A 264 13.58 -15.94 -27.42
CA ALA A 264 14.49 -15.91 -26.29
C ALA A 264 15.54 -17.01 -26.32
N PHE A 265 15.17 -18.20 -26.79
CA PHE A 265 16.04 -19.38 -26.75
C PHE A 265 16.53 -19.83 -28.13
N GLY A 266 16.16 -19.16 -29.22
CA GLY A 266 16.52 -19.57 -30.58
C GLY A 266 16.05 -20.97 -30.93
N TRP A 267 14.87 -21.38 -30.41
CA TRP A 267 14.32 -22.72 -30.51
C TRP A 267 12.83 -22.67 -30.84
N ASP A 268 12.36 -23.55 -31.72
CA ASP A 268 10.93 -23.59 -32.05
C ASP A 268 10.18 -24.53 -31.09
N PRO A 269 9.40 -23.99 -30.14
CA PRO A 269 8.69 -24.83 -29.19
C PRO A 269 7.58 -25.62 -29.89
N PRO A 270 7.43 -26.92 -29.59
CA PRO A 270 6.34 -27.73 -30.10
C PRO A 270 4.99 -27.26 -29.57
N ASP A 271 3.91 -27.64 -30.25
CA ASP A 271 2.59 -27.42 -29.71
C ASP A 271 2.35 -28.25 -28.45
N VAL A 272 1.67 -27.64 -27.49
CA VAL A 272 1.32 -28.26 -26.20
C VAL A 272 -0.14 -28.67 -26.27
N GLU A 273 -0.42 -29.96 -26.15
CA GLU A 273 -1.76 -30.52 -26.18
C GLU A 273 -2.25 -30.86 -24.76
N GLY A 274 -3.54 -30.88 -24.55
CA GLY A 274 -4.19 -31.39 -23.32
C GLY A 274 -4.29 -30.40 -22.17
N LEU A 275 -3.72 -29.21 -22.28
CA LEU A 275 -3.81 -28.18 -21.23
C LEU A 275 -5.20 -27.50 -21.19
N GLU A 276 -6.00 -27.61 -22.24
CA GLU A 276 -7.40 -27.18 -22.24
C GLU A 276 -8.28 -27.93 -21.22
N ARG A 277 -7.77 -29.04 -20.69
CA ARG A 277 -8.44 -29.86 -19.65
C ARG A 277 -7.97 -29.52 -18.23
N LEU A 278 -7.10 -28.52 -18.06
CA LEU A 278 -6.68 -28.13 -16.72
C LEU A 278 -7.90 -27.64 -15.93
N PRO A 279 -8.14 -28.18 -14.73
CA PRO A 279 -9.24 -27.73 -13.87
C PRO A 279 -8.91 -26.38 -13.22
N SER A 280 -8.42 -25.43 -14.01
CA SER A 280 -7.98 -24.14 -13.50
C SER A 280 -8.61 -23.01 -14.27
N ASN A 281 -9.08 -22.03 -13.54
CA ASN A 281 -9.59 -20.77 -14.07
C ASN A 281 -8.54 -19.65 -14.05
N ARG A 282 -7.25 -19.98 -13.79
CA ARG A 282 -6.21 -18.97 -13.57
C ARG A 282 -5.19 -18.98 -14.72
N MET A 283 -5.10 -17.90 -15.49
CA MET A 283 -4.12 -17.71 -16.58
C MET A 283 -2.69 -18.07 -16.15
N ARG A 284 -2.28 -17.75 -14.91
CA ARG A 284 -0.94 -18.07 -14.39
C ARG A 284 -0.61 -19.56 -14.45
N GLN A 285 -1.58 -20.44 -14.24
CA GLN A 285 -1.35 -21.89 -14.29
C GLN A 285 -1.11 -22.37 -15.72
N TYR A 286 -1.88 -21.85 -16.69
CA TYR A 286 -1.64 -22.13 -18.11
C TYR A 286 -0.26 -21.66 -18.56
N VAL A 287 0.10 -20.41 -18.24
CA VAL A 287 1.40 -19.83 -18.59
C VAL A 287 2.55 -20.67 -18.02
N ARG A 288 2.47 -21.08 -16.74
CA ARG A 288 3.47 -21.93 -16.10
C ARG A 288 3.56 -23.30 -16.77
N ALA A 289 2.43 -23.93 -17.08
CA ALA A 289 2.40 -25.23 -17.70
C ALA A 289 3.05 -25.19 -19.09
N TRP A 290 2.72 -24.20 -19.94
CA TRP A 290 3.33 -24.04 -21.26
C TRP A 290 4.84 -23.81 -21.18
N ILE A 291 5.30 -22.89 -20.34
CA ILE A 291 6.74 -22.60 -20.18
C ILE A 291 7.48 -23.83 -19.66
N ASN A 292 6.97 -24.50 -18.63
CA ASN A 292 7.60 -25.67 -18.05
C ASN A 292 7.74 -26.81 -19.11
N GLU A 293 6.69 -27.05 -19.90
CA GLU A 293 6.72 -28.06 -20.93
C GLU A 293 7.74 -27.73 -22.01
N TRP A 294 7.79 -26.49 -22.49
CA TRP A 294 8.77 -26.05 -23.47
C TRP A 294 10.20 -26.12 -22.92
N ASP A 295 10.43 -25.65 -21.71
CA ASP A 295 11.77 -25.72 -21.09
C ASP A 295 12.24 -27.15 -20.90
N LEU A 296 11.38 -28.05 -20.40
CA LEU A 296 11.74 -29.45 -20.21
C LEU A 296 12.05 -30.15 -21.54
N ARG A 297 11.23 -29.96 -22.57
CA ARG A 297 11.49 -30.53 -23.93
C ARG A 297 12.71 -29.93 -24.59
N ARG A 298 13.03 -28.66 -24.33
CA ARG A 298 14.24 -28.00 -24.84
C ARG A 298 15.50 -28.58 -24.18
N LEU A 299 15.45 -28.88 -22.88
CA LEU A 299 16.55 -29.42 -22.10
C LEU A 299 16.73 -30.92 -22.34
N ASP A 300 15.64 -31.66 -22.50
CA ASP A 300 15.63 -33.08 -22.80
C ASP A 300 14.62 -33.38 -23.92
N PRO A 301 15.06 -33.54 -25.18
CA PRO A 301 14.16 -33.84 -26.30
C PRO A 301 13.40 -35.17 -26.17
N ALA A 302 13.87 -36.10 -25.32
CA ALA A 302 13.20 -37.37 -25.05
C ALA A 302 12.15 -37.25 -23.92
N TYR A 303 12.04 -36.12 -23.29
CA TYR A 303 11.09 -35.90 -22.20
C TYR A 303 9.63 -35.94 -22.70
N VAL A 304 8.84 -36.80 -22.08
CA VAL A 304 7.40 -36.86 -22.29
C VAL A 304 6.72 -36.17 -21.10
N PRO A 305 6.07 -35.04 -21.32
CA PRO A 305 5.46 -34.31 -20.22
C PRO A 305 4.31 -35.07 -19.56
N ASP A 306 4.36 -35.19 -18.25
CA ASP A 306 3.22 -35.56 -17.41
C ASP A 306 2.90 -34.38 -16.52
N ILE A 307 2.04 -33.49 -17.03
CA ILE A 307 1.71 -32.25 -16.35
C ILE A 307 0.48 -32.45 -15.48
N ALA A 308 0.69 -32.49 -14.16
CA ALA A 308 -0.37 -32.42 -13.16
C ALA A 308 -0.44 -30.99 -12.62
N VAL A 309 -1.64 -30.40 -12.64
CA VAL A 309 -1.90 -29.13 -11.94
C VAL A 309 -2.32 -29.43 -10.52
N THR A 310 -1.46 -29.08 -9.59
CA THR A 310 -1.82 -29.10 -8.16
C THR A 310 -2.40 -27.74 -7.79
N GLU A 311 -3.61 -27.73 -7.30
CA GLU A 311 -4.21 -26.50 -6.75
C GLU A 311 -3.53 -26.18 -5.41
N VAL A 312 -2.85 -25.04 -5.36
CA VAL A 312 -2.27 -24.53 -4.10
C VAL A 312 -3.38 -23.81 -3.36
N VAL A 313 -3.89 -24.44 -2.32
CA VAL A 313 -4.84 -23.81 -1.39
C VAL A 313 -4.06 -22.83 -0.51
N LEU A 314 -4.49 -21.58 -0.48
CA LEU A 314 -3.88 -20.57 0.39
C LEU A 314 -4.21 -20.89 1.84
N ASP A 315 -3.18 -21.02 2.69
CA ASP A 315 -3.37 -21.18 4.12
C ASP A 315 -3.61 -19.81 4.78
N LEU A 316 -4.83 -19.60 5.22
CA LEU A 316 -5.28 -18.39 5.95
C LEU A 316 -5.51 -18.66 7.44
N THR A 317 -4.96 -19.74 8.02
CA THR A 317 -5.00 -19.95 9.48
C THR A 317 -4.30 -18.81 10.21
N GLU A 318 -4.75 -18.52 11.44
CA GLU A 318 -4.10 -17.51 12.27
C GLU A 318 -2.65 -17.91 12.55
N ASP A 319 -1.76 -16.92 12.42
CA ASP A 319 -0.34 -17.08 12.66
C ASP A 319 0.01 -16.34 13.96
N ALA A 320 0.32 -17.10 15.00
CA ALA A 320 0.65 -16.56 16.33
C ALA A 320 1.89 -15.64 16.31
N ASP A 321 2.79 -15.83 15.35
CA ASP A 321 3.98 -14.99 15.22
C ASP A 321 3.65 -13.56 14.76
N LEU A 322 2.42 -13.31 14.30
CA LEU A 322 1.93 -12.00 13.92
C LEU A 322 1.40 -11.18 15.12
N GLU A 323 1.24 -11.78 16.31
CA GLU A 323 0.81 -11.04 17.52
C GLU A 323 1.85 -10.04 18.01
N GLY A 324 3.13 -10.31 17.82
CA GLY A 324 4.24 -9.47 18.31
C GLY A 324 4.43 -8.12 17.62
N ALA A 325 3.66 -7.82 16.58
CA ALA A 325 3.83 -6.59 15.78
C ALA A 325 3.14 -5.34 16.38
N ASP A 326 2.40 -5.47 17.46
CA ASP A 326 1.52 -4.41 18.01
C ASP A 326 2.17 -3.54 19.12
N GLN A 327 3.48 -3.65 19.35
CA GLN A 327 4.18 -2.87 20.39
C GLN A 327 4.39 -1.38 20.05
N GLY A 328 3.89 -0.90 18.93
CA GLY A 328 4.05 0.48 18.46
C GLY A 328 2.90 1.45 18.81
N GLU A 329 1.78 0.96 19.33
CA GLU A 329 0.62 1.81 19.63
C GLU A 329 0.77 2.50 20.99
N GLY A 330 1.42 3.62 21.03
CA GLY A 330 1.51 4.43 22.23
C GLY A 330 2.87 5.07 22.48
N GLN A 331 3.88 4.78 21.67
CA GLN A 331 5.08 5.58 21.76
C GLN A 331 4.83 6.96 21.15
N PRO A 332 4.91 8.05 21.94
CA PRO A 332 4.86 9.39 21.38
C PRO A 332 5.98 9.53 20.36
N ALA A 333 5.69 10.13 19.23
CA ALA A 333 6.70 10.53 18.26
C ALA A 333 7.72 11.42 18.99
N GLY A 334 8.88 10.87 19.29
CA GLY A 334 9.97 11.31 20.17
C GLY A 334 9.96 12.75 20.69
N ASP A 335 10.27 12.88 21.94
CA ASP A 335 10.56 14.17 22.58
C ASP A 335 11.76 14.86 21.96
#